data_64464404bd4ccf1f377967f4293ccc4a
#
_entry.id   64464404bd4ccf1f377967f4293ccc4a
#
_cell.length_a   1.000
_cell.length_b   1.000
_cell.length_c   1.000
_cell.angle_alpha   90.00
_cell.angle_beta   90.00
_cell.angle_gamma   90.00
#
_symmetry.space_group_name_H-M   'P 1'
#
loop_
_entity.id
_entity.type
_entity.pdbx_description
1 polymer ?
#
loop_
_entity_poly.entity_id
_entity_poly.type
_entity_poly.pdbx_seq_one_letter_code
_entity_poly.pdbx_strand_id
1 'polypeptide(L)'
;RAADGGAAGARIPALHAQLEQAISGASVDAGDWAGGVLRKLVRSEVQAQLPEFKPAVDVLQENGRTVVQVVIYPVGQLVRNIRYELRSEAIPNVLLMKLKYKYAGECDKLRGLPVAYVQRHRQELEQQLLEKLMTEPEVKNYQLRPEIKITPGADLGVNIMIESDDYKIWFEGYGDIGRDKENLSGKAHLGKMISPHDEIFGEAEVILNNVQWRFGTGYTHYWGKSGWSYVRRIPIGDNNYRLEYSMSPKWRLRVEHFSGDNRNEFAVRYRIHEFLSAEYVYGGKDFYLRLIGNL
;
A
#
# COMPACT_ATOMS: atom_id res chain seq x y z
N ARG A 1 -10.74 4.21 31.51
CA ARG A 1 -9.81 3.43 30.68
C ARG A 1 -10.19 3.68 29.24
N ALA A 2 -9.38 4.43 28.51
CA ALA A 2 -9.52 4.56 27.08
C ALA A 2 -9.37 3.16 26.46
N ALA A 3 -10.33 2.77 25.62
CA ALA A 3 -10.15 1.59 24.79
C ALA A 3 -8.97 1.89 23.85
N ASP A 4 -7.91 1.10 23.98
CA ASP A 4 -6.64 1.31 23.32
C ASP A 4 -6.78 1.48 21.81
N GLY A 5 -6.30 2.63 21.32
CA GLY A 5 -5.54 2.66 20.10
C GLY A 5 -6.30 2.72 18.77
N GLY A 6 -7.42 3.41 18.64
CA GLY A 6 -7.93 3.82 17.32
C GLY A 6 -7.37 5.19 16.90
N ALA A 7 -7.46 5.53 15.61
CA ALA A 7 -7.07 6.85 15.08
C ALA A 7 -7.79 8.02 15.81
N ALA A 8 -8.98 7.78 16.37
CA ALA A 8 -9.65 8.70 17.30
C ALA A 8 -8.90 8.82 18.63
N GLY A 9 -8.15 7.80 19.07
CA GLY A 9 -7.37 7.81 20.30
C GLY A 9 -6.23 8.82 20.33
N ALA A 10 -5.68 9.19 19.18
CA ALA A 10 -4.62 10.20 19.07
C ALA A 10 -5.10 11.62 19.41
N ARG A 11 -6.40 11.91 19.25
CA ARG A 11 -7.01 13.21 19.59
C ARG A 11 -7.55 13.28 21.02
N ILE A 12 -7.70 12.14 21.71
CA ILE A 12 -8.19 12.10 23.09
C ILE A 12 -7.30 12.92 24.04
N PRO A 13 -5.95 12.88 23.99
CA PRO A 13 -5.11 13.70 24.85
C PRO A 13 -5.27 15.22 24.61
N ALA A 14 -5.40 15.65 23.36
CA ALA A 14 -5.60 17.05 23.03
C ALA A 14 -6.99 17.54 23.48
N LEU A 15 -8.02 16.74 23.27
CA LEU A 15 -9.38 16.99 23.77
C LEU A 15 -9.40 17.02 25.30
N HIS A 16 -8.68 16.11 25.95
CA HIS A 16 -8.56 16.06 27.41
C HIS A 16 -7.92 17.35 27.96
N ALA A 17 -6.80 17.80 27.38
CA ALA A 17 -6.14 19.05 27.79
C ALA A 17 -7.04 20.28 27.60
N GLN A 18 -7.79 20.35 26.51
CA GLN A 18 -8.74 21.44 26.25
C GLN A 18 -9.93 21.42 27.21
N LEU A 19 -10.46 20.24 27.52
CA LEU A 19 -11.52 20.05 28.50
C LEU A 19 -11.02 20.41 29.91
N GLU A 20 -9.81 20.02 30.29
CA GLU A 20 -9.20 20.43 31.55
C GLU A 20 -9.04 21.95 31.66
N GLN A 21 -8.60 22.60 30.59
CA GLN A 21 -8.48 24.07 30.53
C GLN A 21 -9.85 24.76 30.61
N ALA A 22 -10.87 24.24 29.94
CA ALA A 22 -12.23 24.78 30.00
C ALA A 22 -12.90 24.57 31.37
N ILE A 23 -12.53 23.53 32.11
CA ILE A 23 -13.07 23.17 33.40
C ILE A 23 -12.31 23.85 34.55
N SER A 24 -11.01 24.10 34.42
CA SER A 24 -10.15 24.63 35.50
C SER A 24 -10.52 26.03 35.99
N GLY A 25 -11.40 26.76 35.29
CA GLY A 25 -11.96 28.06 35.70
C GLY A 25 -13.33 27.99 36.37
N ALA A 26 -13.98 26.81 36.42
CA ALA A 26 -15.31 26.67 37.00
C ALA A 26 -15.23 26.34 38.49
N SER A 27 -15.71 27.25 39.36
CA SER A 27 -15.82 27.01 40.80
C SER A 27 -16.85 25.91 41.08
N VAL A 28 -16.42 24.86 41.79
CA VAL A 28 -17.17 23.60 42.03
C VAL A 28 -18.08 23.68 43.30
N ASP A 29 -18.16 24.81 43.94
CA ASP A 29 -18.92 24.99 45.20
C ASP A 29 -20.43 25.11 45.06
N ALA A 30 -20.96 24.92 43.88
CA ALA A 30 -22.39 25.06 43.64
C ALA A 30 -23.00 23.73 43.27
N GLY A 31 -23.71 23.09 44.15
CA GLY A 31 -24.57 21.94 44.09
C GLY A 31 -24.94 21.28 42.72
N ASP A 32 -25.97 20.49 42.64
CA ASP A 32 -26.42 19.75 41.46
C ASP A 32 -26.51 20.50 40.11
N TRP A 33 -26.71 21.85 40.15
CA TRP A 33 -26.77 22.69 38.93
C TRP A 33 -25.42 22.83 38.23
N ALA A 34 -24.31 22.86 38.98
CA ALA A 34 -22.96 22.93 38.41
C ALA A 34 -22.62 21.68 37.56
N GLY A 35 -23.04 20.51 38.01
CA GLY A 35 -22.94 19.29 37.24
C GLY A 35 -23.70 19.36 35.92
N GLY A 36 -24.88 20.01 35.89
CA GLY A 36 -25.67 20.21 34.69
C GLY A 36 -25.01 21.17 33.68
N VAL A 37 -24.43 22.24 34.16
CA VAL A 37 -23.69 23.22 33.33
C VAL A 37 -22.42 22.59 32.75
N LEU A 38 -21.68 21.86 33.58
CA LEU A 38 -20.47 21.15 33.18
C LEU A 38 -20.75 20.06 32.12
N ARG A 39 -21.83 19.30 32.28
CA ARG A 39 -22.28 18.33 31.26
C ARG A 39 -22.59 19.01 29.92
N LYS A 40 -23.27 20.17 29.94
CA LYS A 40 -23.59 20.91 28.71
C LYS A 40 -22.33 21.44 28.04
N LEU A 41 -21.41 22.04 28.80
CA LEU A 41 -20.16 22.58 28.29
C LEU A 41 -19.28 21.50 27.64
N VAL A 42 -19.06 20.39 28.36
CA VAL A 42 -18.29 19.26 27.83
C VAL A 42 -18.95 18.67 26.59
N ARG A 43 -20.29 18.51 26.61
CA ARG A 43 -21.03 18.02 25.46
C ARG A 43 -20.90 18.94 24.25
N SER A 44 -21.03 20.26 24.43
CA SER A 44 -20.89 21.24 23.34
C SER A 44 -19.49 21.24 22.76
N GLU A 45 -18.45 21.15 23.60
CA GLU A 45 -17.08 21.12 23.16
C GLU A 45 -16.73 19.85 22.36
N VAL A 46 -17.12 18.69 22.90
CA VAL A 46 -16.92 17.42 22.18
C VAL A 46 -17.69 17.40 20.85
N GLN A 47 -18.92 17.93 20.83
CA GLN A 47 -19.74 18.00 19.62
C GLN A 47 -19.15 18.96 18.57
N ALA A 48 -18.52 20.04 19.01
CA ALA A 48 -17.86 20.99 18.11
C ALA A 48 -16.62 20.36 17.43
N GLN A 49 -15.84 19.59 18.19
CA GLN A 49 -14.62 18.99 17.68
C GLN A 49 -14.84 17.64 16.97
N LEU A 50 -15.79 16.85 17.45
CA LEU A 50 -16.11 15.51 16.96
C LEU A 50 -17.62 15.40 16.63
N PRO A 51 -18.14 16.14 15.64
CA PRO A 51 -19.56 16.14 15.30
C PRO A 51 -20.09 14.78 14.83
N GLU A 52 -19.18 13.88 14.40
CA GLU A 52 -19.52 12.52 14.00
C GLU A 52 -19.69 11.54 15.19
N PHE A 53 -19.56 12.08 16.42
CA PHE A 53 -19.74 11.28 17.64
C PHE A 53 -20.75 11.96 18.55
N LYS A 54 -21.54 11.14 19.25
CA LYS A 54 -22.48 11.59 20.28
C LYS A 54 -21.85 11.35 21.65
N PRO A 55 -21.55 12.40 22.42
CA PRO A 55 -21.01 12.23 23.77
C PRO A 55 -22.10 11.91 24.78
N ALA A 56 -21.85 10.91 25.66
CA ALA A 56 -22.51 10.74 26.93
C ALA A 56 -21.56 11.22 28.03
N VAL A 57 -22.01 12.15 28.83
CA VAL A 57 -21.18 12.82 29.85
C VAL A 57 -21.78 12.57 31.22
N ASP A 58 -21.05 11.91 32.11
CA ASP A 58 -21.37 11.73 33.52
C ASP A 58 -20.40 12.49 34.40
N VAL A 59 -20.94 13.16 35.43
CA VAL A 59 -20.15 13.89 36.41
C VAL A 59 -20.32 13.19 37.74
N LEU A 60 -19.23 12.66 38.27
CA LEU A 60 -19.16 11.89 39.51
C LEU A 60 -18.31 12.64 40.50
N GLN A 61 -18.66 12.52 41.78
CA GLN A 61 -17.80 13.01 42.88
C GLN A 61 -17.14 11.78 43.55
N GLU A 62 -15.81 11.70 43.43
CA GLU A 62 -15.03 10.63 44.05
C GLU A 62 -13.91 11.25 44.91
N ASN A 63 -13.90 10.90 46.23
CA ASN A 63 -12.85 11.33 47.15
C ASN A 63 -12.61 12.85 47.18
N GLY A 64 -13.68 13.66 47.09
CA GLY A 64 -13.60 15.12 47.11
C GLY A 64 -13.09 15.72 45.77
N ARG A 65 -13.01 14.92 44.71
CA ARG A 65 -12.67 15.38 43.37
C ARG A 65 -13.84 15.16 42.40
N THR A 66 -14.02 16.12 41.50
CA THR A 66 -14.99 15.99 40.43
C THR A 66 -14.36 15.22 39.28
N VAL A 67 -14.93 14.05 38.95
CA VAL A 67 -14.53 13.24 37.82
C VAL A 67 -15.57 13.37 36.71
N VAL A 68 -15.15 13.81 35.54
CA VAL A 68 -16.00 13.89 34.36
C VAL A 68 -15.69 12.69 33.45
N GLN A 69 -16.63 11.79 33.36
CA GLN A 69 -16.55 10.64 32.46
C GLN A 69 -17.25 10.95 31.14
N VAL A 70 -16.49 10.90 30.04
CA VAL A 70 -17.02 11.12 28.69
C VAL A 70 -16.92 9.83 27.90
N VAL A 71 -18.07 9.34 27.42
CA VAL A 71 -18.15 8.20 26.51
C VAL A 71 -18.67 8.71 25.18
N ILE A 72 -17.92 8.48 24.10
CA ILE A 72 -18.31 8.91 22.76
C ILE A 72 -18.85 7.72 21.94
N TYR A 73 -19.95 7.89 21.29
CA TYR A 73 -20.60 6.89 20.44
C TYR A 73 -20.55 7.36 19.00
N PRO A 74 -20.09 6.52 18.06
CA PRO A 74 -20.08 6.88 16.65
C PRO A 74 -21.50 7.07 16.11
N VAL A 75 -21.70 8.06 15.23
CA VAL A 75 -23.01 8.37 14.64
C VAL A 75 -22.90 8.28 13.12
N GLY A 76 -24.00 7.87 12.49
CA GLY A 76 -24.10 7.75 11.05
C GLY A 76 -23.56 6.41 10.51
N GLN A 77 -23.12 6.43 9.25
CA GLN A 77 -22.58 5.25 8.60
C GLN A 77 -21.18 4.92 9.13
N LEU A 78 -20.98 3.66 9.52
CA LEU A 78 -19.70 3.21 10.06
C LEU A 78 -18.89 2.43 9.01
N VAL A 79 -17.57 2.48 9.14
CA VAL A 79 -16.65 1.60 8.43
C VAL A 79 -16.87 0.17 8.91
N ARG A 80 -17.34 -0.70 8.01
CA ARG A 80 -17.64 -2.11 8.32
C ARG A 80 -16.51 -3.03 7.84
N ASN A 81 -16.08 -2.82 6.61
CA ASN A 81 -15.05 -3.61 5.96
C ASN A 81 -13.89 -2.71 5.54
N ILE A 82 -12.69 -3.27 5.54
CA ILE A 82 -11.49 -2.59 5.06
C ILE A 82 -10.90 -3.43 3.94
N ARG A 83 -10.79 -2.81 2.76
CA ARG A 83 -10.07 -3.38 1.63
C ARG A 83 -8.68 -2.79 1.63
N TYR A 84 -7.74 -3.61 2.01
CA TYR A 84 -6.34 -3.23 2.08
C TYR A 84 -5.58 -3.77 0.88
N GLU A 85 -4.88 -2.90 0.18
CA GLU A 85 -4.05 -3.25 -0.97
C GLU A 85 -2.68 -2.59 -0.82
N LEU A 86 -1.63 -3.42 -0.82
CA LEU A 86 -0.25 -2.96 -0.80
C LEU A 86 0.44 -3.49 -2.06
N ARG A 87 0.98 -2.58 -2.88
CA ARG A 87 1.61 -2.88 -4.16
C ARG A 87 2.96 -2.18 -4.28
N SER A 88 3.87 -2.79 -5.03
CA SER A 88 5.10 -2.19 -5.52
C SER A 88 5.38 -2.67 -6.93
N GLU A 89 6.00 -1.82 -7.74
CA GLU A 89 6.63 -2.20 -9.00
C GLU A 89 8.15 -2.32 -8.86
N ALA A 90 8.68 -1.88 -7.72
CA ALA A 90 10.11 -1.85 -7.44
C ALA A 90 10.59 -3.04 -6.61
N ILE A 91 9.72 -3.63 -5.78
CA ILE A 91 10.10 -4.67 -4.81
C ILE A 91 9.17 -5.89 -4.94
N PRO A 92 9.69 -7.12 -4.89
CA PRO A 92 8.89 -8.34 -4.99
C PRO A 92 7.82 -8.45 -3.89
N ASN A 93 6.67 -9.00 -4.25
CA ASN A 93 5.57 -9.21 -3.31
C ASN A 93 5.97 -10.09 -2.12
N VAL A 94 6.86 -11.05 -2.31
CA VAL A 94 7.36 -11.94 -1.25
C VAL A 94 8.09 -11.16 -0.15
N LEU A 95 8.85 -10.12 -0.51
CA LEU A 95 9.52 -9.26 0.46
C LEU A 95 8.55 -8.30 1.16
N LEU A 96 7.49 -7.90 0.47
CA LEU A 96 6.44 -7.04 1.02
C LEU A 96 5.42 -7.79 1.88
N MET A 97 5.38 -9.11 1.81
CA MET A 97 4.35 -9.94 2.48
C MET A 97 4.35 -9.73 4.00
N LYS A 98 5.53 -9.67 4.62
CA LYS A 98 5.66 -9.41 6.06
C LYS A 98 5.11 -8.03 6.44
N LEU A 99 5.45 -7.02 5.64
CA LEU A 99 4.97 -5.66 5.80
C LEU A 99 3.45 -5.60 5.60
N LYS A 100 2.93 -6.31 4.61
CA LYS A 100 1.50 -6.41 4.31
C LYS A 100 0.68 -6.94 5.49
N TYR A 101 1.11 -8.04 6.12
CA TYR A 101 0.41 -8.61 7.27
C TYR A 101 0.43 -7.67 8.49
N LYS A 102 1.57 -7.10 8.79
CA LYS A 102 1.72 -6.16 9.90
C LYS A 102 0.84 -4.93 9.72
N TYR A 103 0.82 -4.39 8.49
CA TYR A 103 0.10 -3.14 8.18
C TYR A 103 -1.41 -3.33 8.07
N ALA A 104 -1.88 -4.51 7.69
CA ALA A 104 -3.31 -4.84 7.71
C ALA A 104 -3.90 -4.64 9.12
N GLY A 105 -3.17 -5.03 10.17
CA GLY A 105 -3.57 -4.80 11.57
C GLY A 105 -3.66 -3.31 11.94
N GLU A 106 -2.78 -2.46 11.40
CA GLU A 106 -2.89 -1.01 11.62
C GLU A 106 -4.10 -0.40 10.91
N CYS A 107 -4.39 -0.85 9.70
CA CYS A 107 -5.57 -0.41 8.96
C CYS A 107 -6.88 -0.87 9.64
N ASP A 108 -6.90 -2.04 10.26
CA ASP A 108 -8.09 -2.56 10.96
C ASP A 108 -8.52 -1.66 12.13
N LYS A 109 -7.65 -0.83 12.68
CA LYS A 109 -7.99 0.16 13.70
C LYS A 109 -8.95 1.27 13.21
N LEU A 110 -9.13 1.40 11.90
CA LEU A 110 -10.09 2.32 11.28
C LEU A 110 -11.52 1.73 11.27
N ARG A 111 -11.68 0.44 11.56
CA ARG A 111 -12.99 -0.20 11.63
C ARG A 111 -13.82 0.36 12.77
N GLY A 112 -15.11 0.58 12.52
CA GLY A 112 -16.05 1.15 13.49
C GLY A 112 -16.02 2.68 13.59
N LEU A 113 -15.10 3.37 12.91
CA LEU A 113 -15.13 4.82 12.81
C LEU A 113 -16.29 5.28 11.91
N PRO A 114 -16.90 6.44 12.19
CA PRO A 114 -17.85 7.05 11.26
C PRO A 114 -17.18 7.36 9.91
N VAL A 115 -17.85 7.04 8.82
CA VAL A 115 -17.35 7.34 7.47
C VAL A 115 -17.11 8.85 7.29
N ALA A 116 -18.00 9.68 7.84
CA ALA A 116 -17.85 11.13 7.81
C ALA A 116 -16.60 11.63 8.54
N TYR A 117 -16.23 10.98 9.67
CA TYR A 117 -14.98 11.25 10.38
C TYR A 117 -13.76 10.94 9.51
N VAL A 118 -13.74 9.73 8.91
CA VAL A 118 -12.65 9.33 8.00
C VAL A 118 -12.55 10.28 6.81
N GLN A 119 -13.67 10.70 6.25
CA GLN A 119 -13.70 11.65 5.13
C GLN A 119 -13.13 13.02 5.51
N ARG A 120 -13.51 13.57 6.67
CA ARG A 120 -13.04 14.84 7.17
C ARG A 120 -11.56 14.83 7.52
N HIS A 121 -11.08 13.74 8.11
CA HIS A 121 -9.69 13.58 8.57
C HIS A 121 -8.83 12.73 7.66
N ARG A 122 -9.24 12.55 6.39
CA ARG A 122 -8.55 11.65 5.45
C ARG A 122 -7.06 11.92 5.35
N GLN A 123 -6.66 13.15 5.10
CA GLN A 123 -5.27 13.52 4.94
C GLN A 123 -4.43 13.26 6.19
N GLU A 124 -4.98 13.57 7.36
CA GLU A 124 -4.33 13.32 8.63
C GLU A 124 -4.15 11.81 8.90
N LEU A 125 -5.18 11.01 8.59
CA LEU A 125 -5.11 9.56 8.72
C LEU A 125 -4.10 8.93 7.73
N GLU A 126 -4.08 9.43 6.49
CA GLU A 126 -3.08 9.05 5.48
C GLU A 126 -1.66 9.35 5.98
N GLN A 127 -1.45 10.55 6.55
CA GLN A 127 -0.17 10.98 7.10
C GLN A 127 0.26 10.15 8.32
N GLN A 128 -0.64 9.86 9.26
CA GLN A 128 -0.36 9.03 10.42
C GLN A 128 0.02 7.60 10.03
N LEU A 129 -0.66 7.03 9.06
CA LEU A 129 -0.32 5.72 8.51
C LEU A 129 1.04 5.76 7.79
N LEU A 130 1.31 6.82 7.03
CA LEU A 130 2.58 7.02 6.32
C LEU A 130 3.75 7.11 7.30
N GLU A 131 3.64 7.92 8.35
CA GLU A 131 4.67 8.08 9.37
C GLU A 131 5.04 6.75 10.03
N LYS A 132 4.03 5.94 10.37
CA LYS A 132 4.27 4.59 10.89
C LYS A 132 4.99 3.71 9.89
N LEU A 133 4.58 3.74 8.62
CA LEU A 133 5.19 2.94 7.56
C LEU A 133 6.64 3.32 7.33
N MET A 134 6.97 4.60 7.40
CA MET A 134 8.34 5.13 7.29
C MET A 134 9.25 4.69 8.44
N THR A 135 8.72 4.23 9.56
CA THR A 135 9.54 3.68 10.67
C THR A 135 9.96 2.25 10.45
N GLU A 136 9.33 1.53 9.52
CA GLU A 136 9.59 0.11 9.29
C GLU A 136 10.99 -0.12 8.71
N PRO A 137 11.71 -1.16 9.22
CA PRO A 137 13.06 -1.48 8.77
C PRO A 137 13.13 -1.78 7.27
N GLU A 138 12.11 -2.47 6.74
CA GLU A 138 12.02 -2.82 5.33
C GLU A 138 11.95 -1.55 4.44
N VAL A 139 11.19 -0.54 4.88
CA VAL A 139 11.07 0.74 4.17
C VAL A 139 12.39 1.50 4.19
N LYS A 140 13.07 1.54 5.34
CA LYS A 140 14.35 2.24 5.50
C LYS A 140 15.49 1.56 4.75
N ASN A 141 15.61 0.23 4.88
CA ASN A 141 16.73 -0.52 4.31
C ASN A 141 16.73 -0.53 2.77
N TYR A 142 15.53 -0.53 2.15
CA TYR A 142 15.39 -0.50 0.69
C TYR A 142 15.10 0.89 0.14
N GLN A 143 15.18 1.94 0.99
CA GLN A 143 14.91 3.34 0.62
C GLN A 143 13.58 3.48 -0.13
N LEU A 144 12.53 2.85 0.44
CA LEU A 144 11.22 2.83 -0.18
C LEU A 144 10.47 4.14 0.07
N ARG A 145 9.70 4.56 -0.92
CA ARG A 145 8.78 5.70 -0.85
C ARG A 145 7.34 5.24 -0.92
N PRO A 146 6.67 5.09 0.23
CA PRO A 146 5.27 4.72 0.26
C PRO A 146 4.37 5.94 -0.01
N GLU A 147 3.32 5.72 -0.77
CA GLU A 147 2.15 6.58 -0.92
C GLU A 147 0.93 5.87 -0.38
N ILE A 148 0.11 6.58 0.42
CA ILE A 148 -1.11 6.02 0.99
C ILE A 148 -2.30 6.82 0.51
N LYS A 149 -3.33 6.12 0.02
CA LYS A 149 -4.61 6.71 -0.37
C LYS A 149 -5.75 6.00 0.32
N ILE A 150 -6.54 6.75 1.09
CA ILE A 150 -7.76 6.26 1.73
C ILE A 150 -8.98 6.67 0.89
N THR A 151 -9.82 5.70 0.58
CA THR A 151 -11.12 5.92 -0.06
C THR A 151 -12.21 5.69 0.97
N PRO A 152 -12.82 6.76 1.54
CA PRO A 152 -13.84 6.65 2.57
C PRO A 152 -15.10 5.94 2.07
N GLY A 153 -15.68 5.09 2.92
CA GLY A 153 -16.91 4.36 2.65
C GLY A 153 -17.21 3.34 3.74
N ALA A 154 -18.39 2.70 3.70
CA ALA A 154 -18.68 1.55 4.58
C ALA A 154 -17.70 0.39 4.29
N ASP A 155 -17.30 0.24 3.03
CA ASP A 155 -16.18 -0.55 2.56
C ASP A 155 -15.00 0.42 2.32
N LEU A 156 -14.22 0.66 3.37
CA LEU A 156 -13.07 1.55 3.33
C LEU A 156 -11.97 0.94 2.46
N GLY A 157 -11.50 1.70 1.46
CA GLY A 157 -10.32 1.33 0.66
C GLY A 157 -9.06 1.97 1.24
N VAL A 158 -8.02 1.16 1.50
CA VAL A 158 -6.67 1.65 1.84
C VAL A 158 -5.70 1.11 0.80
N ASN A 159 -5.27 1.98 -0.10
CA ASN A 159 -4.30 1.64 -1.15
C ASN A 159 -2.94 2.21 -0.76
N ILE A 160 -1.95 1.33 -0.68
CA ILE A 160 -0.56 1.66 -0.41
C ILE A 160 0.26 1.29 -1.63
N MET A 161 0.86 2.28 -2.27
CA MET A 161 1.85 2.10 -3.33
C MET A 161 3.23 2.32 -2.72
N ILE A 162 4.14 1.39 -2.96
CA ILE A 162 5.51 1.48 -2.47
C ILE A 162 6.47 1.44 -3.65
N GLU A 163 7.21 2.52 -3.86
CA GLU A 163 8.21 2.62 -4.91
C GLU A 163 9.62 2.75 -4.31
N SER A 164 10.63 2.41 -5.09
CA SER A 164 12.03 2.68 -4.78
C SER A 164 12.65 3.55 -5.85
N ASP A 165 13.42 4.56 -5.43
CA ASP A 165 14.21 5.37 -6.36
C ASP A 165 15.50 4.70 -6.78
N ASP A 166 15.99 3.77 -5.94
CA ASP A 166 17.32 3.19 -6.11
C ASP A 166 17.30 1.84 -6.78
N TYR A 167 16.26 1.02 -6.52
CA TYR A 167 16.25 -0.38 -6.94
C TYR A 167 14.95 -0.81 -7.58
N LYS A 168 15.05 -1.71 -8.57
CA LYS A 168 13.96 -2.51 -9.12
C LYS A 168 14.30 -3.98 -8.99
N ILE A 169 13.57 -4.68 -8.14
CA ILE A 169 13.79 -6.10 -7.86
C ILE A 169 12.48 -6.82 -8.10
N TRP A 170 12.49 -7.83 -8.94
CA TRP A 170 11.31 -8.67 -9.13
C TRP A 170 11.70 -10.12 -9.44
N PHE A 171 10.81 -11.02 -9.07
CA PHE A 171 10.91 -12.44 -9.36
C PHE A 171 9.61 -12.89 -10.04
N GLU A 172 9.74 -13.57 -11.15
CA GLU A 172 8.60 -14.09 -11.89
C GLU A 172 8.80 -15.57 -12.21
N GLY A 173 7.74 -16.36 -12.02
CA GLY A 173 7.66 -17.73 -12.51
C GLY A 173 6.77 -17.79 -13.74
N TYR A 174 7.16 -18.52 -14.76
CA TYR A 174 6.43 -18.61 -16.03
C TYR A 174 5.99 -20.04 -16.31
N GLY A 175 4.72 -20.20 -16.69
CA GLY A 175 4.16 -21.43 -17.23
C GLY A 175 3.51 -21.14 -18.58
N ASP A 176 4.09 -21.67 -19.68
CA ASP A 176 3.65 -21.44 -21.05
C ASP A 176 2.74 -22.60 -21.51
N ILE A 177 1.50 -22.29 -21.86
CA ILE A 177 0.49 -23.20 -22.38
C ILE A 177 0.47 -23.07 -23.92
N GLY A 178 0.64 -24.19 -24.63
CA GLY A 178 0.74 -24.19 -26.10
C GLY A 178 2.16 -24.05 -26.63
N ARG A 179 3.17 -24.20 -25.75
CA ARG A 179 4.59 -24.25 -26.11
C ARG A 179 5.16 -25.63 -25.74
N ASP A 180 5.75 -26.32 -26.70
CA ASP A 180 6.19 -27.71 -26.53
C ASP A 180 7.50 -27.82 -25.72
N LYS A 181 8.35 -26.82 -25.78
CA LYS A 181 9.66 -26.79 -25.11
C LYS A 181 9.81 -25.54 -24.26
N GLU A 182 10.60 -25.66 -23.18
CA GLU A 182 10.90 -24.55 -22.29
C GLU A 182 9.64 -23.85 -21.75
N ASN A 183 8.61 -24.66 -21.43
CA ASN A 183 7.31 -24.16 -21.01
C ASN A 183 7.24 -23.79 -19.51
N LEU A 184 8.27 -24.11 -18.73
CA LEU A 184 8.34 -23.77 -17.33
C LEU A 184 9.69 -23.10 -17.03
N SER A 185 9.65 -21.84 -16.58
CA SER A 185 10.85 -21.08 -16.24
C SER A 185 10.63 -20.13 -15.08
N GLY A 186 11.71 -19.66 -14.49
CA GLY A 186 11.72 -18.62 -13.47
C GLY A 186 12.73 -17.54 -13.83
N LYS A 187 12.41 -16.29 -13.55
CA LYS A 187 13.28 -15.15 -13.84
C LYS A 187 13.42 -14.24 -12.63
N ALA A 188 14.63 -13.84 -12.34
CA ALA A 188 14.98 -12.83 -11.36
C ALA A 188 15.57 -11.61 -12.07
N HIS A 189 15.21 -10.44 -11.61
CA HIS A 189 15.73 -9.17 -12.09
C HIS A 189 16.21 -8.34 -10.91
N LEU A 190 17.42 -7.80 -11.01
CA LEU A 190 18.06 -6.94 -10.03
C LEU A 190 18.53 -5.69 -10.74
N GLY A 191 17.77 -4.62 -10.65
CA GLY A 191 18.07 -3.33 -11.26
C GLY A 191 18.48 -2.28 -10.22
N LYS A 192 19.38 -1.39 -10.65
CA LYS A 192 19.75 -0.18 -9.91
C LYS A 192 19.45 1.03 -10.79
N MET A 193 18.68 1.96 -10.26
CA MET A 193 18.44 3.25 -10.90
C MET A 193 19.71 4.11 -10.80
N ILE A 194 20.18 4.58 -11.95
CA ILE A 194 21.32 5.49 -12.06
C ILE A 194 20.86 6.94 -12.32
N SER A 195 19.61 7.09 -12.72
CA SER A 195 18.88 8.35 -12.79
C SER A 195 17.38 8.09 -12.59
N PRO A 196 16.52 9.11 -12.48
CA PRO A 196 15.06 8.89 -12.40
C PRO A 196 14.45 8.14 -13.58
N HIS A 197 15.20 8.06 -14.70
CA HIS A 197 14.73 7.45 -15.94
C HIS A 197 15.59 6.29 -16.43
N ASP A 198 16.75 6.04 -15.81
CA ASP A 198 17.75 5.12 -16.31
C ASP A 198 18.07 4.04 -15.28
N GLU A 199 18.01 2.79 -15.72
CA GLU A 199 18.30 1.61 -14.92
C GLU A 199 19.40 0.78 -15.56
N ILE A 200 20.35 0.32 -14.76
CA ILE A 200 21.26 -0.77 -15.10
C ILE A 200 20.85 -2.01 -14.32
N PHE A 201 20.84 -3.18 -14.95
CA PHE A 201 20.34 -4.38 -14.30
C PHE A 201 21.08 -5.66 -14.69
N GLY A 202 20.90 -6.67 -13.84
CA GLY A 202 21.19 -8.06 -14.10
C GLY A 202 19.93 -8.90 -14.08
N GLU A 203 19.84 -9.87 -14.98
CA GLU A 203 18.77 -10.86 -15.03
C GLU A 203 19.35 -12.27 -14.91
N ALA A 204 18.67 -13.14 -14.19
CA ALA A 204 18.93 -14.57 -14.14
C ALA A 204 17.64 -15.32 -14.47
N GLU A 205 17.67 -16.19 -15.46
CA GLU A 205 16.57 -17.03 -15.86
C GLU A 205 16.95 -18.51 -15.70
N VAL A 206 16.08 -19.30 -15.12
CA VAL A 206 16.21 -20.76 -15.06
C VAL A 206 15.08 -21.41 -15.83
N ILE A 207 15.41 -22.26 -16.78
CA ILE A 207 14.47 -23.10 -17.52
C ILE A 207 14.38 -24.42 -16.76
N LEU A 208 13.23 -24.70 -16.16
CA LEU A 208 13.07 -25.84 -15.26
C LEU A 208 12.96 -27.18 -15.99
N ASN A 209 12.54 -27.19 -17.24
CA ASN A 209 12.41 -28.41 -18.04
C ASN A 209 13.72 -29.15 -18.23
N ASN A 210 14.84 -28.45 -18.34
CA ASN A 210 16.19 -28.98 -18.57
C ASN A 210 17.25 -28.43 -17.61
N VAL A 211 16.82 -27.67 -16.60
CA VAL A 211 17.67 -27.01 -15.59
C VAL A 211 18.78 -26.16 -16.24
N GLN A 212 18.40 -25.40 -17.25
CA GLN A 212 19.32 -24.50 -17.95
C GLN A 212 19.26 -23.10 -17.36
N TRP A 213 20.42 -22.54 -17.01
CA TRP A 213 20.55 -21.16 -16.56
C TRP A 213 20.94 -20.24 -17.71
N ARG A 214 20.30 -19.07 -17.76
CA ARG A 214 20.61 -17.97 -18.66
C ARG A 214 20.79 -16.70 -17.84
N PHE A 215 21.85 -15.96 -18.12
CA PHE A 215 22.12 -14.70 -17.46
C PHE A 215 22.08 -13.57 -18.48
N GLY A 216 21.72 -12.38 -18.02
CA GLY A 216 21.73 -11.18 -18.83
C GLY A 216 22.15 -9.98 -17.99
N THR A 217 22.73 -9.01 -18.64
CA THR A 217 22.95 -7.67 -18.08
C THR A 217 22.44 -6.66 -19.08
N GLY A 218 21.91 -5.55 -18.59
CA GLY A 218 21.25 -4.62 -19.49
C GLY A 218 21.09 -3.22 -18.92
N TYR A 219 20.45 -2.44 -19.74
CA TYR A 219 20.10 -1.05 -19.47
C TYR A 219 18.66 -0.80 -19.91
N THR A 220 17.89 -0.05 -19.12
CA THR A 220 16.56 0.41 -19.47
C THR A 220 16.47 1.92 -19.35
N HIS A 221 15.87 2.56 -20.34
CA HIS A 221 15.44 3.95 -20.26
C HIS A 221 13.91 4.02 -20.18
N TYR A 222 13.39 4.76 -19.18
CA TYR A 222 11.97 4.97 -18.94
C TYR A 222 11.52 6.36 -19.34
N TRP A 223 10.37 6.46 -20.02
CA TRP A 223 9.70 7.72 -20.29
C TRP A 223 8.17 7.58 -20.14
N GLY A 224 7.63 8.26 -19.16
CA GLY A 224 6.21 8.18 -18.83
C GLY A 224 5.78 6.73 -18.52
N LYS A 225 4.93 6.16 -19.37
CA LYS A 225 4.42 4.78 -19.22
C LYS A 225 5.19 3.75 -20.06
N SER A 226 6.27 4.14 -20.68
CA SER A 226 7.06 3.30 -21.57
C SER A 226 8.46 3.06 -21.02
N GLY A 227 9.06 1.95 -21.43
CA GLY A 227 10.45 1.64 -21.17
C GLY A 227 11.07 0.92 -22.35
N TRP A 228 12.29 1.34 -22.73
CA TRP A 228 13.09 0.64 -23.71
C TRP A 228 14.28 0.01 -23.01
N SER A 229 14.51 -1.28 -23.25
CA SER A 229 15.59 -2.04 -22.62
C SER A 229 16.49 -2.67 -23.67
N TYR A 230 17.78 -2.64 -23.40
CA TYR A 230 18.80 -3.43 -24.07
C TYR A 230 19.34 -4.47 -23.09
N VAL A 231 19.36 -5.74 -23.48
CA VAL A 231 19.85 -6.87 -22.66
C VAL A 231 20.88 -7.66 -23.44
N ARG A 232 22.07 -7.82 -22.88
CA ARG A 232 23.10 -8.72 -23.39
C ARG A 232 23.06 -10.04 -22.64
N ARG A 233 22.86 -11.14 -23.33
CA ARG A 233 22.85 -12.50 -22.74
C ARG A 233 24.28 -13.04 -22.58
N ILE A 234 24.53 -13.67 -21.45
CA ILE A 234 25.84 -14.23 -21.08
C ILE A 234 25.63 -15.73 -20.78
N PRO A 235 26.49 -16.65 -21.29
CA PRO A 235 27.69 -16.46 -22.13
C PRO A 235 27.42 -16.37 -23.64
N ILE A 236 26.17 -16.55 -24.10
CA ILE A 236 25.81 -16.72 -25.52
C ILE A 236 26.22 -15.49 -26.35
N GLY A 237 26.20 -14.30 -25.78
CA GLY A 237 26.60 -13.07 -26.45
C GLY A 237 25.49 -12.42 -27.30
N ASP A 238 24.28 -12.97 -27.28
CA ASP A 238 23.14 -12.44 -27.99
C ASP A 238 22.59 -11.17 -27.34
N ASN A 239 21.98 -10.34 -28.14
CA ASN A 239 21.38 -9.09 -27.68
C ASN A 239 19.86 -9.16 -27.84
N ASN A 240 19.15 -8.68 -26.83
CA ASN A 240 17.70 -8.49 -26.87
C ASN A 240 17.37 -7.02 -26.74
N TYR A 241 16.41 -6.59 -27.51
CA TYR A 241 15.85 -5.24 -27.45
C TYR A 241 14.39 -5.36 -27.06
N ARG A 242 13.98 -4.71 -25.97
CA ARG A 242 12.63 -4.79 -25.43
C ARG A 242 12.02 -3.40 -25.35
N LEU A 243 10.77 -3.29 -25.79
CA LEU A 243 9.93 -2.11 -25.61
C LEU A 243 8.71 -2.52 -24.80
N GLU A 244 8.45 -1.83 -23.71
CA GLU A 244 7.27 -2.04 -22.88
C GLU A 244 6.43 -0.77 -22.80
N TYR A 245 5.10 -0.94 -22.77
CA TYR A 245 4.16 0.15 -22.60
C TYR A 245 3.05 -0.25 -21.63
N SER A 246 2.92 0.46 -20.49
CA SER A 246 1.88 0.27 -19.49
C SER A 246 0.65 1.10 -19.86
N MET A 247 -0.34 0.48 -20.52
CA MET A 247 -1.61 1.14 -20.88
C MET A 247 -2.39 1.55 -19.63
N SER A 248 -2.41 0.68 -18.62
CA SER A 248 -3.08 0.88 -17.34
C SER A 248 -2.38 0.05 -16.25
N PRO A 249 -2.77 0.18 -14.97
CA PRO A 249 -2.22 -0.67 -13.91
C PRO A 249 -2.42 -2.18 -14.11
N LYS A 250 -3.36 -2.57 -15.00
CA LYS A 250 -3.66 -3.98 -15.30
C LYS A 250 -3.15 -4.45 -16.64
N TRP A 251 -2.93 -3.55 -17.60
CA TRP A 251 -2.57 -3.91 -18.98
C TRP A 251 -1.20 -3.40 -19.37
N ARG A 252 -0.35 -4.30 -19.88
CA ARG A 252 0.99 -4.00 -20.39
C ARG A 252 1.18 -4.64 -21.76
N LEU A 253 1.77 -3.88 -22.68
CA LEU A 253 2.23 -4.37 -23.97
C LEU A 253 3.75 -4.54 -23.95
N ARG A 254 4.25 -5.58 -24.61
CA ARG A 254 5.68 -5.84 -24.78
C ARG A 254 5.99 -6.21 -26.22
N VAL A 255 7.03 -5.63 -26.75
CA VAL A 255 7.65 -6.02 -28.01
C VAL A 255 9.10 -6.36 -27.71
N GLU A 256 9.57 -7.53 -28.11
CA GLU A 256 10.95 -7.95 -27.87
C GLU A 256 11.56 -8.55 -29.14
N HIS A 257 12.76 -8.07 -29.48
CA HIS A 257 13.58 -8.59 -30.58
C HIS A 257 14.76 -9.35 -30.03
N PHE A 258 14.93 -10.61 -30.43
CA PHE A 258 16.03 -11.50 -30.09
C PHE A 258 17.01 -11.58 -31.26
N SER A 259 18.19 -10.97 -31.15
CA SER A 259 19.12 -10.88 -32.25
C SER A 259 19.75 -12.22 -32.64
N GLY A 260 19.92 -13.16 -31.69
CA GLY A 260 20.51 -14.48 -31.95
C GLY A 260 19.66 -15.33 -32.88
N ASP A 261 18.36 -15.34 -32.69
CA ASP A 261 17.39 -16.11 -33.47
C ASP A 261 16.70 -15.29 -34.55
N ASN A 262 17.00 -13.98 -34.65
CA ASN A 262 16.28 -13.00 -35.47
C ASN A 262 14.76 -13.10 -35.30
N ARG A 263 14.31 -13.26 -34.05
CA ARG A 263 12.93 -13.50 -33.69
C ARG A 263 12.35 -12.27 -33.02
N ASN A 264 11.10 -11.97 -33.36
CA ASN A 264 10.32 -10.94 -32.69
C ASN A 264 9.20 -11.55 -31.89
N GLU A 265 8.97 -11.05 -30.69
CA GLU A 265 7.82 -11.39 -29.86
C GLU A 265 6.98 -10.15 -29.59
N PHE A 266 5.65 -10.32 -29.68
CA PHE A 266 4.65 -9.36 -29.28
C PHE A 266 3.83 -9.98 -28.14
N ALA A 267 3.63 -9.25 -27.07
CA ALA A 267 2.91 -9.78 -25.94
C ALA A 267 1.97 -8.75 -25.33
N VAL A 268 0.81 -9.25 -24.89
CA VAL A 268 -0.19 -8.47 -24.17
C VAL A 268 -0.39 -9.14 -22.81
N ARG A 269 -0.01 -8.45 -21.75
CA ARG A 269 -0.12 -8.92 -20.37
C ARG A 269 -1.33 -8.29 -19.70
N TYR A 270 -2.11 -9.13 -19.00
CA TYR A 270 -3.17 -8.72 -18.10
C TYR A 270 -2.89 -9.19 -16.68
N ARG A 271 -2.88 -8.26 -15.71
CA ARG A 271 -2.73 -8.57 -14.30
C ARG A 271 -4.08 -8.99 -13.72
N ILE A 272 -4.22 -10.27 -13.40
CA ILE A 272 -5.43 -10.87 -12.81
C ILE A 272 -5.48 -10.53 -11.31
N HIS A 273 -4.34 -10.75 -10.63
CA HIS A 273 -4.14 -10.51 -9.21
C HIS A 273 -2.71 -10.00 -8.99
N GLU A 274 -2.40 -9.54 -7.78
CA GLU A 274 -1.04 -9.10 -7.44
C GLU A 274 0.04 -10.18 -7.66
N PHE A 275 -0.32 -11.46 -7.40
CA PHE A 275 0.57 -12.61 -7.57
C PHE A 275 0.40 -13.34 -8.90
N LEU A 276 -0.54 -12.94 -9.74
CA LEU A 276 -0.85 -13.68 -10.97
C LEU A 276 -1.16 -12.74 -12.13
N SER A 277 -0.46 -12.95 -13.24
CA SER A 277 -0.75 -12.33 -14.52
C SER A 277 -0.91 -13.39 -15.62
N ALA A 278 -1.63 -13.05 -16.66
CA ALA A 278 -1.68 -13.81 -17.89
C ALA A 278 -1.12 -12.96 -19.03
N GLU A 279 -0.30 -13.53 -19.88
CA GLU A 279 0.29 -12.86 -21.03
C GLU A 279 0.04 -13.70 -22.29
N TYR A 280 -0.56 -13.11 -23.31
CA TYR A 280 -0.67 -13.72 -24.62
C TYR A 280 0.53 -13.30 -25.43
N VAL A 281 1.30 -14.28 -25.93
CA VAL A 281 2.56 -14.08 -26.65
C VAL A 281 2.43 -14.57 -28.07
N TYR A 282 2.83 -13.74 -29.06
CA TYR A 282 2.95 -14.05 -30.45
C TYR A 282 4.42 -13.94 -30.89
N GLY A 283 5.01 -15.04 -31.31
CA GLY A 283 6.42 -15.17 -31.73
C GLY A 283 6.64 -15.34 -33.22
N GLY A 284 5.76 -14.80 -34.05
CA GLY A 284 5.85 -14.85 -35.52
C GLY A 284 5.27 -16.11 -36.14
N LYS A 285 5.61 -17.32 -35.68
CA LYS A 285 5.05 -18.58 -36.12
C LYS A 285 4.21 -19.26 -35.04
N ASP A 286 4.56 -19.00 -33.78
CA ASP A 286 3.97 -19.63 -32.62
C ASP A 286 3.23 -18.60 -31.78
N PHE A 287 2.13 -19.00 -31.20
CA PHE A 287 1.45 -18.21 -30.17
C PHE A 287 1.17 -19.12 -28.98
N TYR A 288 1.29 -18.56 -27.80
CA TYR A 288 1.06 -19.29 -26.54
C TYR A 288 0.53 -18.37 -25.47
N LEU A 289 -0.11 -18.96 -24.47
CA LEU A 289 -0.56 -18.28 -23.27
C LEU A 289 0.47 -18.52 -22.17
N ARG A 290 1.01 -17.46 -21.61
CA ARG A 290 1.93 -17.47 -20.46
C ARG A 290 1.20 -17.09 -19.19
N LEU A 291 1.20 -17.97 -18.21
CA LEU A 291 0.83 -17.64 -16.84
C LEU A 291 2.08 -17.18 -16.09
N ILE A 292 1.96 -16.07 -15.38
CA ILE A 292 3.07 -15.43 -14.69
C ILE A 292 2.75 -15.34 -13.21
N GLY A 293 3.50 -16.08 -12.39
CA GLY A 293 3.51 -15.90 -10.95
C GLY A 293 4.42 -14.73 -10.59
N ASN A 294 3.87 -13.65 -10.06
CA ASN A 294 4.63 -12.49 -9.56
C ASN A 294 4.96 -12.74 -8.09
N LEU A 295 6.21 -13.07 -7.77
CA LEU A 295 6.68 -13.48 -6.44
C LEU A 295 7.16 -12.31 -5.56
#